data_8ad6a8eb7af476c007eac092cc03bf3a
#
_entry.id   8ad6a8eb7af476c007eac092cc03bf3a
#
_cell.length_a   1.000
_cell.length_b   1.000
_cell.length_c   1.000
_cell.angle_alpha   90.00
_cell.angle_beta   90.00
_cell.angle_gamma   90.00
#
_symmetry.space_group_name_H-M   'P 1'
#
loop_
_entity.id
_entity.type
_entity.pdbx_description
1 polymer ?
#
loop_
_entity_poly.entity_id
_entity_poly.type
_entity_poly.pdbx_seq_one_letter_code
_entity_poly.pdbx_strand_id
1 'polypeptide(L)'
;VGGTVTVTDGRAVVPQVVPAALRGRLAAVAALAALVVLVLGVRYAGDAGPGRTDARIGEAAYGAGAPWWHIASATDFLGDPAGALLLLAAGVTGCLLLRWQRAAVLLVAGSGAAVGVTKLLKPLAARTINGDDNLAFPSGHTAFLTAFALTVALLATGRLGLGPAAGTALVLGAASAAGAAMGWAQVATGAHYPTDTVGGWGTALAVVPAVAWAVDRTSDALRHRRG
;
A
#
# COMPACT_ATOMS: atom_id res chain seq x y z
N VAL A 1 -0.54 -2.73 -30.54
CA VAL A 1 -1.98 -2.57 -30.70
C VAL A 1 -2.35 -1.31 -29.95
N GLY A 2 -2.64 -0.21 -30.70
CA GLY A 2 -2.91 1.12 -30.17
C GLY A 2 -4.20 1.16 -29.38
N GLY A 3 -4.15 1.67 -28.15
CA GLY A 3 -5.33 2.02 -27.39
C GLY A 3 -6.06 3.15 -28.10
N THR A 4 -7.27 2.89 -28.56
CA THR A 4 -8.17 3.86 -29.18
C THR A 4 -8.46 4.98 -28.18
N VAL A 5 -7.93 6.17 -28.43
CA VAL A 5 -8.37 7.41 -27.79
C VAL A 5 -9.75 7.72 -28.38
N THR A 6 -10.80 7.42 -27.65
CA THR A 6 -12.14 7.87 -28.00
C THR A 6 -12.20 9.37 -27.78
N VAL A 7 -12.17 10.13 -28.86
CA VAL A 7 -12.38 11.57 -28.87
C VAL A 7 -13.88 11.80 -28.92
N THR A 8 -14.50 12.05 -27.79
CA THR A 8 -15.82 12.68 -27.71
C THR A 8 -15.59 14.17 -27.41
N ASP A 9 -16.09 15.03 -28.24
CA ASP A 9 -16.01 16.50 -28.11
C ASP A 9 -14.59 17.12 -28.16
N GLY A 10 -13.69 16.60 -29.00
CA GLY A 10 -12.37 17.22 -29.20
C GLY A 10 -11.44 17.27 -27.95
N ARG A 11 -11.85 16.73 -26.81
CA ARG A 11 -11.06 16.68 -25.57
C ARG A 11 -10.51 15.28 -25.33
N ALA A 12 -9.21 15.15 -25.20
CA ALA A 12 -8.58 13.90 -24.81
C ALA A 12 -9.07 13.47 -23.41
N VAL A 13 -9.77 12.35 -23.34
CA VAL A 13 -10.18 11.76 -22.04
C VAL A 13 -8.94 11.21 -21.37
N VAL A 14 -8.45 11.88 -20.31
CA VAL A 14 -7.36 11.36 -19.51
C VAL A 14 -7.91 10.20 -18.66
N PRO A 15 -7.34 9.00 -18.76
CA PRO A 15 -7.85 7.82 -18.07
C PRO A 15 -7.91 8.05 -16.55
N GLN A 16 -8.99 7.58 -15.93
CA GLN A 16 -9.12 7.56 -14.48
C GLN A 16 -8.15 6.54 -13.89
N VAL A 17 -7.65 6.82 -12.68
CA VAL A 17 -6.73 5.91 -11.97
C VAL A 17 -7.47 4.67 -11.48
N VAL A 18 -8.71 4.86 -11.00
CA VAL A 18 -9.56 3.74 -10.58
C VAL A 18 -10.59 3.43 -11.68
N PRO A 19 -10.44 2.30 -12.40
CA PRO A 19 -11.45 1.86 -13.34
C PRO A 19 -12.82 1.77 -12.65
N ALA A 20 -13.87 2.30 -13.29
CA ALA A 20 -15.22 2.35 -12.72
C ALA A 20 -15.71 0.98 -12.23
N ALA A 21 -15.37 -0.07 -12.98
CA ALA A 21 -15.74 -1.45 -12.67
C ALA A 21 -15.12 -2.02 -11.38
N LEU A 22 -14.04 -1.41 -10.88
CA LEU A 22 -13.36 -1.85 -9.64
C LEU A 22 -13.79 -1.06 -8.40
N ARG A 23 -14.44 0.09 -8.57
CA ARG A 23 -14.73 1.02 -7.46
C ARG A 23 -15.48 0.37 -6.30
N GLY A 24 -16.58 -0.32 -6.58
CA GLY A 24 -17.37 -0.98 -5.55
C GLY A 24 -16.59 -2.07 -4.80
N ARG A 25 -15.83 -2.88 -5.53
CA ARG A 25 -15.00 -3.95 -4.95
C ARG A 25 -13.88 -3.38 -4.06
N LEU A 26 -13.17 -2.37 -4.55
CA LEU A 26 -12.11 -1.72 -3.79
C LEU A 26 -12.65 -0.97 -2.58
N ALA A 27 -13.85 -0.37 -2.67
CA ALA A 27 -14.51 0.25 -1.52
C ALA A 27 -14.87 -0.80 -0.45
N ALA A 28 -15.39 -1.96 -0.83
CA ALA A 28 -15.67 -3.05 0.10
C ALA A 28 -14.40 -3.59 0.76
N VAL A 29 -13.32 -3.79 -0.03
CA VAL A 29 -12.02 -4.21 0.50
C VAL A 29 -11.45 -3.17 1.46
N ALA A 30 -11.54 -1.87 1.11
CA ALA A 30 -11.06 -0.79 1.96
C ALA A 30 -11.82 -0.73 3.30
N ALA A 31 -13.14 -0.90 3.29
CA ALA A 31 -13.94 -0.93 4.50
C ALA A 31 -13.57 -2.13 5.40
N LEU A 32 -13.44 -3.33 4.81
CA LEU A 32 -13.01 -4.52 5.55
C LEU A 32 -11.59 -4.35 6.12
N ALA A 33 -10.66 -3.83 5.33
CA ALA A 33 -9.29 -3.59 5.75
C ALA A 33 -9.23 -2.57 6.92
N ALA A 34 -9.99 -1.49 6.83
CA ALA A 34 -10.09 -0.51 7.91
C ALA A 34 -10.64 -1.14 9.21
N LEU A 35 -11.64 -2.02 9.09
CA LEU A 35 -12.17 -2.78 10.24
C LEU A 35 -11.11 -3.68 10.85
N VAL A 36 -10.34 -4.42 10.03
CA VAL A 36 -9.24 -5.27 10.51
C VAL A 36 -8.18 -4.45 11.25
N VAL A 37 -7.77 -3.30 10.69
CA VAL A 37 -6.81 -2.40 11.34
C VAL A 37 -7.34 -1.90 12.69
N LEU A 38 -8.61 -1.50 12.75
CA LEU A 38 -9.25 -1.05 13.98
C LEU A 38 -9.28 -2.16 15.04
N VAL A 39 -9.73 -3.36 14.66
CA VAL A 39 -9.82 -4.52 15.56
C VAL A 39 -8.44 -4.89 16.11
N LEU A 40 -7.42 -4.96 15.25
CA LEU A 40 -6.05 -5.26 15.68
C LEU A 40 -5.49 -4.14 16.56
N GLY A 41 -5.71 -2.88 16.20
CA GLY A 41 -5.26 -1.72 16.98
C GLY A 41 -5.85 -1.71 18.39
N VAL A 42 -7.14 -1.98 18.53
CA VAL A 42 -7.82 -2.09 19.83
C VAL A 42 -7.35 -3.35 20.59
N ARG A 43 -7.21 -4.48 19.89
CA ARG A 43 -6.86 -5.78 20.53
C ARG A 43 -5.47 -5.77 21.13
N TYR A 44 -4.53 -5.05 20.52
CA TYR A 44 -3.13 -5.00 20.93
C TYR A 44 -2.73 -3.64 21.53
N ALA A 45 -3.71 -2.81 21.86
CA ALA A 45 -3.45 -1.50 22.45
C ALA A 45 -2.67 -1.63 23.78
N GLY A 46 -1.53 -0.94 23.85
CA GLY A 46 -0.67 -0.92 25.03
C GLY A 46 0.16 -2.19 25.25
N ASP A 47 0.08 -3.20 24.37
CA ASP A 47 0.87 -4.42 24.51
C ASP A 47 2.37 -4.13 24.25
N ALA A 48 3.25 -4.60 25.15
CA ALA A 48 4.71 -4.51 25.02
C ALA A 48 5.36 -5.83 24.58
N GLY A 49 4.58 -6.81 24.16
CA GLY A 49 5.07 -8.14 23.77
C GLY A 49 4.28 -8.79 22.65
N PRO A 50 4.79 -9.92 22.12
CA PRO A 50 4.11 -10.67 21.09
C PRO A 50 2.85 -11.35 21.63
N GLY A 51 1.77 -11.31 20.88
CA GLY A 51 0.62 -12.18 21.09
C GLY A 51 0.98 -13.65 20.82
N ARG A 52 0.14 -14.60 21.22
CA ARG A 52 0.40 -16.05 20.99
C ARG A 52 0.62 -16.38 19.50
N THR A 53 -0.13 -15.74 18.61
CA THR A 53 0.02 -15.92 17.15
C THR A 53 1.32 -15.29 16.67
N ASP A 54 1.66 -14.10 17.18
CA ASP A 54 2.89 -13.40 16.84
C ASP A 54 4.13 -14.21 17.25
N ALA A 55 4.12 -14.78 18.45
CA ALA A 55 5.22 -15.60 18.94
C ALA A 55 5.46 -16.84 18.04
N ARG A 56 4.40 -17.59 17.71
CA ARG A 56 4.51 -18.79 16.87
C ARG A 56 5.05 -18.49 15.46
N ILE A 57 4.57 -17.42 14.83
CA ILE A 57 5.01 -17.03 13.49
C ILE A 57 6.43 -16.45 13.56
N GLY A 58 6.71 -15.64 14.59
CA GLY A 58 8.02 -15.06 14.82
C GLY A 58 9.11 -16.13 14.97
N GLU A 59 8.89 -17.15 15.79
CA GLU A 59 9.83 -18.26 15.97
C GLU A 59 10.18 -18.94 14.63
N ALA A 60 9.20 -19.16 13.77
CA ALA A 60 9.42 -19.75 12.45
C ALA A 60 10.22 -18.83 11.51
N ALA A 61 10.03 -17.51 11.61
CA ALA A 61 10.72 -16.54 10.77
C ALA A 61 12.15 -16.24 11.25
N TYR A 62 12.39 -16.16 12.57
CA TYR A 62 13.72 -15.94 13.17
C TYR A 62 14.70 -17.09 12.94
N GLY A 63 14.21 -18.31 12.74
CA GLY A 63 15.03 -19.49 12.46
C GLY A 63 15.61 -19.55 11.05
N ALA A 64 15.28 -18.60 10.18
CA ALA A 64 15.79 -18.55 8.82
C ALA A 64 17.27 -18.17 8.80
N GLY A 65 18.14 -19.10 8.37
CA GLY A 65 19.61 -18.93 8.33
C GLY A 65 20.08 -17.79 7.41
N ALA A 66 21.41 -17.61 7.35
CA ALA A 66 22.09 -16.48 6.72
C ALA A 66 21.56 -16.02 5.32
N PRO A 67 21.24 -16.88 4.34
CA PRO A 67 20.74 -16.42 3.05
C PRO A 67 19.43 -15.64 3.17
N TRP A 68 18.53 -16.12 3.99
CA TRP A 68 17.21 -15.53 4.18
C TRP A 68 17.26 -14.19 4.92
N TRP A 69 18.19 -14.07 5.88
CA TRP A 69 18.40 -12.80 6.56
C TRP A 69 18.86 -11.69 5.60
N HIS A 70 19.77 -12.00 4.64
CA HIS A 70 20.19 -11.02 3.63
C HIS A 70 19.03 -10.63 2.70
N ILE A 71 18.18 -11.59 2.32
CA ILE A 71 16.99 -11.31 1.52
C ILE A 71 15.99 -10.43 2.32
N ALA A 72 15.78 -10.75 3.59
CA ALA A 72 14.91 -9.96 4.46
C ALA A 72 15.42 -8.52 4.59
N SER A 73 16.72 -8.33 4.89
CA SER A 73 17.34 -7.01 5.01
C SER A 73 17.30 -6.20 3.71
N ALA A 74 17.52 -6.86 2.57
CA ALA A 74 17.40 -6.20 1.26
C ALA A 74 15.95 -5.80 0.94
N THR A 75 14.97 -6.61 1.35
CA THR A 75 13.55 -6.30 1.20
C THR A 75 13.14 -5.17 2.14
N ASP A 76 13.61 -5.22 3.38
CA ASP A 76 13.38 -4.19 4.41
C ASP A 76 13.88 -2.82 3.95
N PHE A 77 15.07 -2.75 3.35
CA PHE A 77 15.63 -1.53 2.76
C PHE A 77 14.65 -0.80 1.81
N LEU A 78 13.79 -1.53 1.09
CA LEU A 78 12.81 -0.90 0.20
C LEU A 78 11.77 -0.04 0.95
N GLY A 79 11.57 -0.29 2.24
CA GLY A 79 10.70 0.50 3.10
C GLY A 79 11.43 1.60 3.88
N ASP A 80 12.75 1.55 3.95
CA ASP A 80 13.59 2.60 4.54
C ASP A 80 13.49 3.90 3.76
N PRO A 81 13.74 5.07 4.35
CA PRO A 81 13.64 6.36 3.67
C PRO A 81 14.38 6.43 2.34
N ALA A 82 15.59 5.86 2.26
CA ALA A 82 16.37 5.86 1.02
C ALA A 82 15.76 4.94 -0.05
N GLY A 83 15.42 3.70 0.30
CA GLY A 83 14.80 2.73 -0.62
C GLY A 83 13.42 3.20 -1.09
N ALA A 84 12.61 3.73 -0.17
CA ALA A 84 11.30 4.28 -0.49
C ALA A 84 11.38 5.47 -1.46
N LEU A 85 12.34 6.39 -1.26
CA LEU A 85 12.57 7.51 -2.18
C LEU A 85 13.03 7.02 -3.56
N LEU A 86 13.91 6.02 -3.63
CA LEU A 86 14.33 5.44 -4.90
C LEU A 86 13.17 4.79 -5.65
N LEU A 87 12.33 4.02 -4.96
CA LEU A 87 11.14 3.41 -5.56
C LEU A 87 10.15 4.48 -6.05
N LEU A 88 9.86 5.49 -5.22
CA LEU A 88 8.97 6.59 -5.62
C LEU A 88 9.53 7.36 -6.80
N ALA A 89 10.83 7.70 -6.80
CA ALA A 89 11.47 8.40 -7.90
C ALA A 89 11.38 7.60 -9.20
N ALA A 90 11.69 6.30 -9.16
CA ALA A 90 11.58 5.42 -10.32
C ALA A 90 10.13 5.31 -10.82
N GLY A 91 9.17 5.09 -9.92
CA GLY A 91 7.75 4.98 -10.26
C GLY A 91 7.17 6.27 -10.82
N VAL A 92 7.47 7.42 -10.20
CA VAL A 92 7.04 8.75 -10.68
C VAL A 92 7.65 9.04 -12.05
N THR A 93 8.96 8.81 -12.21
CA THR A 93 9.62 8.98 -13.51
C THR A 93 8.96 8.13 -14.58
N GLY A 94 8.71 6.85 -14.31
CA GLY A 94 7.99 5.97 -15.23
C GLY A 94 6.59 6.50 -15.60
N CYS A 95 5.83 6.98 -14.60
CA CYS A 95 4.52 7.58 -14.84
C CYS A 95 4.61 8.85 -15.71
N LEU A 96 5.58 9.72 -15.46
CA LEU A 96 5.76 10.96 -16.22
C LEU A 96 6.21 10.69 -17.67
N LEU A 97 7.11 9.75 -17.88
CA LEU A 97 7.53 9.30 -19.21
C LEU A 97 6.35 8.72 -20.02
N LEU A 98 5.45 8.03 -19.35
CA LEU A 98 4.20 7.51 -19.92
C LEU A 98 3.09 8.57 -20.03
N ARG A 99 3.36 9.82 -19.61
CA ARG A 99 2.39 10.94 -19.54
C ARG A 99 1.18 10.66 -18.61
N TRP A 100 1.39 9.91 -17.54
CA TRP A 100 0.38 9.53 -16.56
C TRP A 100 0.46 10.37 -15.27
N GLN A 101 0.19 11.65 -15.39
CA GLN A 101 0.32 12.60 -14.28
C GLN A 101 -0.53 12.22 -13.05
N ARG A 102 -1.78 11.77 -13.25
CA ARG A 102 -2.64 11.31 -12.13
C ARG A 102 -2.03 10.13 -11.38
N ALA A 103 -1.37 9.25 -12.11
CA ALA A 103 -0.68 8.10 -11.56
C ALA A 103 0.53 8.50 -10.72
N ALA A 104 1.34 9.43 -11.21
CA ALA A 104 2.46 9.99 -10.46
C ALA A 104 1.98 10.64 -9.15
N VAL A 105 0.89 11.42 -9.20
CA VAL A 105 0.26 12.00 -8.02
C VAL A 105 -0.21 10.91 -7.06
N LEU A 106 -0.86 9.85 -7.56
CA LEU A 106 -1.34 8.77 -6.70
C LEU A 106 -0.19 7.99 -6.06
N LEU A 107 0.91 7.74 -6.78
CA LEU A 107 2.08 7.06 -6.19
C LEU A 107 2.60 7.81 -4.96
N VAL A 108 2.76 9.12 -5.07
CA VAL A 108 3.25 9.94 -3.96
C VAL A 108 2.20 10.09 -2.87
N ALA A 109 0.98 10.53 -3.24
CA ALA A 109 -0.07 10.82 -2.28
C ALA A 109 -0.59 9.55 -1.60
N GLY A 110 -0.76 8.44 -2.34
CA GLY A 110 -1.25 7.16 -1.81
C GLY A 110 -0.26 6.52 -0.85
N SER A 111 1.02 6.43 -1.25
CA SER A 111 2.06 5.87 -0.38
C SER A 111 2.32 6.78 0.83
N GLY A 112 2.40 8.10 0.60
CA GLY A 112 2.58 9.07 1.68
C GLY A 112 1.42 9.07 2.67
N ALA A 113 0.17 9.00 2.19
CA ALA A 113 -1.00 8.92 3.06
C ALA A 113 -1.04 7.61 3.85
N ALA A 114 -0.72 6.46 3.22
CA ALA A 114 -0.67 5.19 3.92
C ALA A 114 0.35 5.20 5.06
N VAL A 115 1.58 5.67 4.80
CA VAL A 115 2.62 5.83 5.84
C VAL A 115 2.21 6.89 6.87
N GLY A 116 1.62 8.00 6.44
CA GLY A 116 1.12 9.05 7.35
C GLY A 116 0.07 8.51 8.33
N VAL A 117 -0.88 7.72 7.84
CA VAL A 117 -1.89 7.08 8.69
C VAL A 117 -1.26 6.11 9.68
N THR A 118 -0.25 5.31 9.29
CA THR A 118 0.44 4.45 10.26
C THR A 118 1.10 5.25 11.37
N LYS A 119 1.73 6.39 11.05
CA LYS A 119 2.35 7.28 12.05
C LYS A 119 1.32 7.88 13.01
N LEU A 120 0.11 8.20 12.53
CA LEU A 120 -0.98 8.70 13.38
C LEU A 120 -1.58 7.60 14.27
N LEU A 121 -1.65 6.36 13.78
CA LEU A 121 -2.19 5.24 14.54
C LEU A 121 -1.22 4.70 15.60
N LYS A 122 0.10 4.85 15.41
CA LYS A 122 1.12 4.37 16.36
C LYS A 122 0.89 4.86 17.79
N PRO A 123 0.77 6.16 18.09
CA PRO A 123 0.54 6.63 19.44
C PRO A 123 -0.85 6.24 19.98
N LEU A 124 -1.85 6.04 19.11
CA LEU A 124 -3.19 5.63 19.52
C LEU A 124 -3.23 4.16 19.95
N ALA A 125 -2.50 3.28 19.24
CA ALA A 125 -2.36 1.89 19.62
C ALA A 125 -1.38 1.72 20.80
N ALA A 126 -0.36 2.58 20.90
CA ALA A 126 0.68 2.54 21.93
C ALA A 126 1.32 1.15 22.13
N ARG A 127 1.32 0.31 21.06
CA ARG A 127 1.97 -1.00 21.08
C ARG A 127 3.46 -0.84 20.84
N THR A 128 4.30 -1.50 21.64
CA THR A 128 5.76 -1.37 21.56
C THR A 128 6.45 -2.69 21.20
N ILE A 129 7.67 -2.57 20.67
CA ILE A 129 8.57 -3.68 20.36
C ILE A 129 10.01 -3.24 20.60
N ASN A 130 10.85 -4.13 21.15
CA ASN A 130 12.27 -3.85 21.40
C ASN A 130 12.54 -2.61 22.28
N GLY A 131 11.63 -2.26 23.17
CA GLY A 131 11.71 -1.13 24.10
C GLY A 131 10.46 -0.26 24.12
N ASP A 132 10.28 0.49 25.19
CA ASP A 132 9.04 1.26 25.46
C ASP A 132 8.82 2.43 24.50
N ASP A 133 9.89 2.98 23.93
CA ASP A 133 9.81 4.12 23.00
C ASP A 133 9.62 3.71 21.54
N ASN A 134 9.69 2.42 21.21
CA ASN A 134 9.58 1.93 19.85
C ASN A 134 8.17 1.46 19.52
N LEU A 135 7.35 2.38 19.01
CA LEU A 135 5.95 2.11 18.63
C LEU A 135 5.86 1.18 17.40
N ALA A 136 5.21 0.03 17.56
CA ALA A 136 5.18 -1.05 16.59
C ALA A 136 3.99 -0.99 15.62
N PHE A 137 2.75 -0.86 16.13
CA PHE A 137 1.54 -1.01 15.34
C PHE A 137 1.02 0.32 14.79
N PRO A 138 0.62 0.34 13.50
CA PRO A 138 0.88 -0.63 12.44
C PRO A 138 2.24 -0.40 11.73
N SER A 139 2.75 -1.41 10.99
CA SER A 139 4.02 -1.32 10.25
C SER A 139 3.98 -0.31 9.11
N GLY A 140 4.85 0.69 9.14
CA GLY A 140 4.99 1.69 8.09
C GLY A 140 5.63 1.14 6.82
N HIS A 141 6.64 0.26 6.92
CA HIS A 141 7.32 -0.38 5.79
C HIS A 141 6.34 -1.25 4.99
N THR A 142 5.55 -2.07 5.69
CA THR A 142 4.53 -2.89 5.04
C THR A 142 3.44 -2.05 4.38
N ALA A 143 3.00 -0.98 5.02
CA ALA A 143 2.03 -0.05 4.43
C ALA A 143 2.59 0.62 3.17
N PHE A 144 3.84 1.07 3.19
CA PHE A 144 4.49 1.71 2.06
C PHE A 144 4.57 0.78 0.84
N LEU A 145 5.20 -0.40 1.00
CA LEU A 145 5.42 -1.29 -0.15
C LEU A 145 4.10 -1.83 -0.71
N THR A 146 3.13 -2.11 0.17
CA THR A 146 1.77 -2.50 -0.24
C THR A 146 1.09 -1.39 -1.03
N ALA A 147 1.14 -0.14 -0.56
CA ALA A 147 0.53 1.01 -1.24
C ALA A 147 1.16 1.26 -2.60
N PHE A 148 2.48 1.15 -2.69
CA PHE A 148 3.22 1.27 -3.95
C PHE A 148 2.78 0.20 -4.95
N ALA A 149 2.82 -1.09 -4.56
CA ALA A 149 2.43 -2.19 -5.42
C ALA A 149 0.96 -2.13 -5.85
N LEU A 150 0.05 -1.78 -4.93
CA LEU A 150 -1.36 -1.60 -5.22
C LEU A 150 -1.57 -0.50 -6.27
N THR A 151 -0.88 0.62 -6.14
CA THR A 151 -0.96 1.73 -7.10
C THR A 151 -0.45 1.29 -8.47
N VAL A 152 0.71 0.64 -8.54
CA VAL A 152 1.25 0.13 -9.81
C VAL A 152 0.29 -0.86 -10.47
N ALA A 153 -0.32 -1.75 -9.68
CA ALA A 153 -1.30 -2.72 -10.20
C ALA A 153 -2.59 -2.06 -10.68
N LEU A 154 -3.07 -1.01 -10.03
CA LEU A 154 -4.21 -0.20 -10.51
C LEU A 154 -3.91 0.40 -11.89
N LEU A 155 -2.71 0.96 -12.07
CA LEU A 155 -2.27 1.51 -13.35
C LEU A 155 -2.19 0.45 -14.43
N ALA A 156 -1.58 -0.69 -14.12
CA ALA A 156 -1.49 -1.82 -15.04
C ALA A 156 -2.89 -2.31 -15.44
N THR A 157 -3.82 -2.39 -14.50
CA THR A 157 -5.21 -2.77 -14.76
C THR A 157 -5.88 -1.84 -15.77
N GLY A 158 -5.75 -0.53 -15.57
CA GLY A 158 -6.30 0.46 -16.50
C GLY A 158 -5.64 0.41 -17.89
N ARG A 159 -4.31 0.24 -17.91
CA ARG A 159 -3.53 0.20 -19.15
C ARG A 159 -3.81 -1.01 -20.01
N LEU A 160 -3.93 -2.17 -19.36
CA LEU A 160 -4.18 -3.44 -20.02
C LEU A 160 -5.67 -3.66 -20.35
N GLY A 161 -6.54 -2.74 -19.94
CA GLY A 161 -7.99 -2.86 -20.16
C GLY A 161 -8.59 -4.10 -19.47
N LEU A 162 -8.05 -4.48 -18.31
CA LEU A 162 -8.49 -5.71 -17.64
C LEU A 162 -9.93 -5.58 -17.14
N GLY A 163 -10.70 -6.63 -17.35
CA GLY A 163 -12.06 -6.74 -16.82
C GLY A 163 -12.09 -6.77 -15.26
N PRO A 164 -13.29 -6.64 -14.68
CA PRO A 164 -13.43 -6.47 -13.23
C PRO A 164 -12.81 -7.58 -12.38
N ALA A 165 -12.90 -8.83 -12.83
CA ALA A 165 -12.34 -9.98 -12.11
C ALA A 165 -10.81 -10.00 -12.18
N ALA A 166 -10.24 -9.93 -13.40
CA ALA A 166 -8.80 -9.95 -13.60
C ALA A 166 -8.12 -8.71 -12.98
N GLY A 167 -8.72 -7.53 -13.13
CA GLY A 167 -8.21 -6.31 -12.52
C GLY A 167 -8.21 -6.36 -10.99
N THR A 168 -9.29 -6.86 -10.37
CA THR A 168 -9.34 -7.06 -8.92
C THR A 168 -8.27 -8.08 -8.45
N ALA A 169 -8.14 -9.19 -9.18
CA ALA A 169 -7.14 -10.22 -8.87
C ALA A 169 -5.70 -9.67 -8.96
N LEU A 170 -5.40 -8.88 -10.00
CA LEU A 170 -4.08 -8.26 -10.15
C LEU A 170 -3.80 -7.29 -9.00
N VAL A 171 -4.75 -6.40 -8.69
CA VAL A 171 -4.57 -5.38 -7.63
C VAL A 171 -4.39 -6.02 -6.26
N LEU A 172 -5.28 -6.95 -5.88
CA LEU A 172 -5.20 -7.61 -4.59
C LEU A 172 -4.02 -8.59 -4.53
N GLY A 173 -3.72 -9.29 -5.61
CA GLY A 173 -2.57 -10.18 -5.70
C GLY A 173 -1.24 -9.43 -5.52
N ALA A 174 -1.05 -8.32 -6.22
CA ALA A 174 0.15 -7.49 -6.08
C ALA A 174 0.28 -6.89 -4.68
N ALA A 175 -0.81 -6.35 -4.12
CA ALA A 175 -0.84 -5.82 -2.77
C ALA A 175 -0.54 -6.90 -1.72
N SER A 176 -1.09 -8.12 -1.89
CA SER A 176 -0.84 -9.24 -0.98
C SER A 176 0.59 -9.76 -1.09
N ALA A 177 1.13 -9.88 -2.30
CA ALA A 177 2.51 -10.33 -2.51
C ALA A 177 3.52 -9.33 -1.90
N ALA A 178 3.34 -8.03 -2.14
CA ALA A 178 4.19 -6.98 -1.58
C ALA A 178 4.07 -6.90 -0.06
N GLY A 179 2.84 -6.96 0.47
CA GLY A 179 2.58 -6.97 1.91
C GLY A 179 3.16 -8.19 2.60
N ALA A 180 3.05 -9.38 2.00
CA ALA A 180 3.62 -10.61 2.54
C ALA A 180 5.15 -10.59 2.51
N ALA A 181 5.76 -10.13 1.42
CA ALA A 181 7.21 -10.04 1.29
C ALA A 181 7.81 -9.07 2.32
N MET A 182 7.26 -7.85 2.40
CA MET A 182 7.71 -6.86 3.38
C MET A 182 7.36 -7.27 4.81
N GLY A 183 6.16 -7.83 5.03
CA GLY A 183 5.75 -8.32 6.34
C GLY A 183 6.67 -9.42 6.86
N TRP A 184 7.02 -10.39 5.99
CA TRP A 184 8.01 -11.40 6.34
C TRP A 184 9.37 -10.77 6.65
N ALA A 185 9.86 -9.83 5.84
CA ALA A 185 11.13 -9.15 6.07
C ALA A 185 11.16 -8.44 7.43
N GLN A 186 10.11 -7.70 7.77
CA GLN A 186 9.97 -6.99 9.04
C GLN A 186 9.94 -7.94 10.26
N VAL A 187 9.33 -9.11 10.12
CA VAL A 187 9.33 -10.14 11.17
C VAL A 187 10.68 -10.82 11.25
N ALA A 188 11.30 -11.21 10.14
CA ALA A 188 12.59 -11.88 10.10
C ALA A 188 13.74 -11.01 10.63
N THR A 189 13.68 -9.69 10.42
CA THR A 189 14.64 -8.71 10.99
C THR A 189 14.32 -8.34 12.46
N GLY A 190 13.21 -8.80 13.02
CA GLY A 190 12.80 -8.48 14.39
C GLY A 190 12.26 -7.05 14.55
N ALA A 191 11.95 -6.35 13.48
CA ALA A 191 11.48 -4.97 13.53
C ALA A 191 9.99 -4.84 13.90
N HIS A 192 9.18 -5.85 13.59
CA HIS A 192 7.73 -5.86 13.84
C HIS A 192 7.19 -7.24 14.20
N TYR A 193 6.07 -7.26 14.93
CA TYR A 193 5.28 -8.47 15.09
C TYR A 193 4.47 -8.76 13.82
N PRO A 194 4.13 -10.04 13.53
CA PRO A 194 3.28 -10.40 12.38
C PRO A 194 1.97 -9.62 12.29
N THR A 195 1.30 -9.38 13.42
CA THR A 195 0.04 -8.63 13.43
C THR A 195 0.23 -7.13 13.13
N ASP A 196 1.41 -6.54 13.39
CA ASP A 196 1.73 -5.17 12.99
C ASP A 196 1.84 -5.05 11.47
N THR A 197 2.40 -6.08 10.83
CA THR A 197 2.53 -6.11 9.36
C THR A 197 1.17 -6.29 8.68
N VAL A 198 0.27 -7.10 9.26
CA VAL A 198 -1.13 -7.19 8.82
C VAL A 198 -1.83 -5.84 8.97
N GLY A 199 -1.57 -5.12 10.07
CA GLY A 199 -2.05 -3.75 10.28
C GLY A 199 -1.56 -2.79 9.21
N GLY A 200 -0.27 -2.86 8.85
CA GLY A 200 0.32 -2.04 7.77
C GLY A 200 -0.28 -2.36 6.40
N TRP A 201 -0.40 -3.64 6.05
CA TRP A 201 -1.05 -4.10 4.83
C TRP A 201 -2.51 -3.63 4.75
N GLY A 202 -3.28 -3.81 5.83
CA GLY A 202 -4.66 -3.32 5.91
C GLY A 202 -4.76 -1.80 5.79
N THR A 203 -3.83 -1.05 6.38
CA THR A 203 -3.79 0.41 6.25
C THR A 203 -3.63 0.85 4.80
N ALA A 204 -2.74 0.23 4.03
CA ALA A 204 -2.59 0.53 2.62
C ALA A 204 -3.86 0.20 1.80
N LEU A 205 -4.48 -0.96 2.05
CA LEU A 205 -5.73 -1.37 1.39
C LEU A 205 -6.90 -0.44 1.71
N ALA A 206 -6.93 0.15 2.91
CA ALA A 206 -7.96 1.11 3.31
C ALA A 206 -7.74 2.49 2.69
N VAL A 207 -6.51 2.98 2.71
CA VAL A 207 -6.17 4.38 2.37
C VAL A 207 -6.04 4.60 0.87
N VAL A 208 -5.32 3.72 0.15
CA VAL A 208 -4.99 3.96 -1.27
C VAL A 208 -6.22 4.07 -2.17
N PRO A 209 -7.27 3.22 -2.05
CA PRO A 209 -8.47 3.39 -2.86
C PRO A 209 -9.19 4.73 -2.62
N ALA A 210 -9.21 5.21 -1.38
CA ALA A 210 -9.81 6.50 -1.03
C ALA A 210 -9.01 7.67 -1.64
N VAL A 211 -7.67 7.63 -1.55
CA VAL A 211 -6.80 8.63 -2.18
C VAL A 211 -6.93 8.60 -3.70
N ALA A 212 -6.98 7.42 -4.31
CA ALA A 212 -7.14 7.26 -5.76
C ALA A 212 -8.45 7.87 -6.26
N TRP A 213 -9.54 7.64 -5.53
CA TRP A 213 -10.83 8.26 -5.81
C TRP A 213 -10.79 9.79 -5.66
N ALA A 214 -10.12 10.32 -4.63
CA ALA A 214 -9.94 11.75 -4.44
C ALA A 214 -9.12 12.38 -5.57
N VAL A 215 -8.04 11.71 -6.02
CA VAL A 215 -7.20 12.16 -7.15
C VAL A 215 -8.03 12.24 -8.44
N ASP A 216 -8.86 11.23 -8.72
CA ASP A 216 -9.74 11.25 -9.90
C ASP A 216 -10.74 12.41 -9.82
N ARG A 217 -11.44 12.58 -8.69
CA ARG A 217 -12.43 13.64 -8.53
C ARG A 217 -11.84 15.06 -8.64
N THR A 218 -10.73 15.31 -7.97
CA THR A 218 -10.08 16.63 -8.01
C THR A 218 -9.57 16.95 -9.40
N SER A 219 -8.99 15.97 -10.09
CA SER A 219 -8.52 16.15 -11.45
C SER A 219 -9.65 16.42 -12.45
N ASP A 220 -10.82 15.81 -12.26
CA ASP A 220 -12.00 16.06 -13.10
C ASP A 220 -12.59 17.44 -12.82
N ALA A 221 -12.72 17.84 -11.55
CA ALA A 221 -13.21 19.17 -11.16
C ALA A 221 -12.34 20.32 -11.70
N LEU A 222 -11.00 20.17 -11.64
CA LEU A 222 -10.07 21.17 -12.19
C LEU A 222 -10.18 21.32 -13.71
N ARG A 223 -10.52 20.24 -14.42
CA ARG A 223 -10.74 20.30 -15.88
C ARG A 223 -12.04 21.01 -16.24
N HIS A 224 -13.12 20.76 -15.50
CA HIS A 224 -14.40 21.47 -15.72
C HIS A 224 -14.31 22.97 -15.49
N ARG A 225 -13.39 23.45 -14.65
CA ARG A 225 -13.17 24.87 -14.41
C ARG A 225 -12.33 25.57 -15.48
N ARG A 226 -11.59 24.83 -16.29
CA ARG A 226 -10.69 25.36 -17.33
C ARG A 226 -11.26 25.30 -18.75
N GLY A 227 -12.43 24.73 -18.93
CA GLY A 227 -13.16 24.61 -20.18
C GLY A 227 -14.49 25.32 -20.18
#